data_07294f35f1c0c345e467378719d24216
#
_entry.id   07294f35f1c0c345e467378719d24216
#
_cell.length_a   1.000
_cell.length_b   1.000
_cell.length_c   1.000
_cell.angle_alpha   90.00
_cell.angle_beta   90.00
_cell.angle_gamma   90.00
#
_symmetry.space_group_name_H-M   'P 1'
#
loop_
_entity.id
_entity.type
_entity.pdbx_description
1 polymer ?
#
loop_
_entity_poly.entity_id
_entity_poly.type
_entity_poly.pdbx_seq_one_letter_code
_entity_poly.pdbx_strand_id
1 'polypeptide(L)'
;RQRQMCIRDRDTGIESGSEVSPKYDPMLAKVISFGEDRTQAANLLAKELRNTQLAGVITNKDFLVNCLENKSFLKGKTTSDFISREEKKLFTAFDKKEMDCLMKLAAVWLQHSTLKDNSNLNFLPRNWTNGRLSKPTVKFRHSDEEFCYEYENISEAVKISRKLFERISASTITNIICEENSIRCEIDEKFVSAEVSYYQNELTIN
;
A
#
# COMPACT_ATOMS: atom_id res chain seq x y z
N ARG A 1 -21.83 -11.30 -26.31
CA ARG A 1 -20.73 -12.15 -25.76
C ARG A 1 -19.84 -11.27 -24.88
N GLN A 2 -20.03 -11.30 -23.58
CA GLN A 2 -19.09 -10.72 -22.63
C GLN A 2 -17.77 -11.46 -22.81
N ARG A 3 -16.71 -10.73 -23.17
CA ARG A 3 -15.35 -11.24 -23.09
C ARG A 3 -15.05 -11.42 -21.61
N GLN A 4 -15.08 -12.65 -21.15
CA GLN A 4 -14.58 -13.00 -19.82
C GLN A 4 -13.14 -12.51 -19.72
N MET A 5 -12.87 -11.67 -18.77
CA MET A 5 -11.53 -11.22 -18.43
C MET A 5 -10.64 -12.44 -18.18
N CYS A 6 -9.46 -12.40 -18.71
CA CYS A 6 -8.55 -13.49 -18.99
C CYS A 6 -7.83 -14.10 -17.77
N ILE A 7 -8.40 -14.02 -16.57
CA ILE A 7 -7.94 -14.80 -15.42
C ILE A 7 -8.69 -16.13 -15.50
N ARG A 8 -7.93 -17.17 -15.61
CA ARG A 8 -8.48 -18.49 -15.78
C ARG A 8 -8.83 -19.16 -14.47
N ASP A 9 -8.02 -18.94 -13.44
CA ASP A 9 -8.25 -19.61 -12.16
C ASP A 9 -7.41 -18.99 -11.01
N ARG A 10 -7.94 -19.09 -9.79
CA ARG A 10 -7.23 -18.82 -8.54
C ARG A 10 -7.39 -20.02 -7.63
N ASP A 11 -6.29 -20.70 -7.41
CA ASP A 11 -6.17 -21.81 -6.47
C ASP A 11 -5.61 -21.28 -5.15
N THR A 12 -6.40 -21.23 -4.11
CA THR A 12 -5.97 -20.68 -2.83
C THR A 12 -6.45 -21.59 -1.68
N GLY A 13 -5.56 -21.79 -0.71
CA GLY A 13 -5.86 -22.50 0.55
C GLY A 13 -6.14 -21.54 1.71
N ILE A 14 -6.20 -20.22 1.47
CA ILE A 14 -6.41 -19.21 2.50
C ILE A 14 -7.62 -18.35 2.20
N GLU A 15 -8.29 -17.91 3.25
CA GLU A 15 -9.40 -16.95 3.23
C GLU A 15 -9.11 -15.81 4.21
N SER A 16 -9.92 -14.76 4.17
CA SER A 16 -9.81 -13.66 5.14
C SER A 16 -9.97 -14.18 6.57
N GLY A 17 -8.99 -13.90 7.43
CA GLY A 17 -8.93 -14.38 8.80
C GLY A 17 -8.25 -15.75 8.97
N SER A 18 -7.76 -16.37 7.90
CA SER A 18 -6.96 -17.61 8.01
C SER A 18 -5.63 -17.37 8.71
N GLU A 19 -5.25 -18.28 9.61
CA GLU A 19 -3.92 -18.29 10.21
C GLU A 19 -2.92 -19.02 9.30
N VAL A 20 -1.85 -18.33 8.91
CA VAL A 20 -0.77 -18.90 8.09
C VAL A 20 0.31 -19.47 9.00
N SER A 21 0.33 -20.79 9.15
CA SER A 21 1.30 -21.47 10.00
C SER A 21 2.63 -21.70 9.28
N PRO A 22 3.80 -21.44 9.93
CA PRO A 22 5.11 -21.71 9.35
C PRO A 22 5.44 -23.22 9.27
N LYS A 23 4.54 -24.09 9.74
CA LYS A 23 4.73 -25.54 9.74
C LYS A 23 4.33 -26.21 8.41
N TYR A 24 3.68 -25.47 7.52
CA TYR A 24 3.22 -25.95 6.23
C TYR A 24 4.02 -25.34 5.08
N ASP A 25 3.71 -25.77 3.86
CA ASP A 25 4.28 -25.22 2.63
C ASP A 25 4.05 -23.69 2.57
N PRO A 26 5.07 -22.91 2.20
CA PRO A 26 4.96 -21.46 2.12
C PRO A 26 4.10 -20.96 0.94
N MET A 27 3.59 -21.84 0.08
CA MET A 27 2.74 -21.47 -1.04
C MET A 27 1.31 -21.13 -0.55
N LEU A 28 0.94 -19.86 -0.60
CA LEU A 28 -0.38 -19.38 -0.17
C LEU A 28 -1.44 -19.53 -1.25
N ALA A 29 -1.08 -19.22 -2.48
CA ALA A 29 -1.99 -19.24 -3.61
C ALA A 29 -1.25 -19.44 -4.93
N LYS A 30 -1.96 -19.93 -5.94
CA LYS A 30 -1.53 -20.00 -7.33
C LYS A 30 -2.51 -19.21 -8.20
N VAL A 31 -1.99 -18.24 -8.93
CA VAL A 31 -2.79 -17.42 -9.85
C VAL A 31 -2.43 -17.77 -11.29
N ILE A 32 -3.43 -18.05 -12.10
CA ILE A 32 -3.26 -18.48 -13.49
C ILE A 32 -3.95 -17.47 -14.39
N SER A 33 -3.20 -16.92 -15.35
CA SER A 33 -3.71 -16.05 -16.40
C SER A 33 -3.59 -16.73 -17.76
N PHE A 34 -4.46 -16.34 -18.66
CA PHE A 34 -4.42 -16.75 -20.07
C PHE A 34 -4.35 -15.52 -20.98
N GLY A 35 -3.53 -15.58 -22.01
CA GLY A 35 -3.40 -14.54 -23.04
C GLY A 35 -3.13 -15.16 -24.39
N GLU A 36 -3.36 -14.41 -25.47
CA GLU A 36 -3.08 -14.84 -26.84
C GLU A 36 -1.58 -15.05 -27.06
N ASP A 37 -0.76 -14.28 -26.34
CA ASP A 37 0.69 -14.40 -26.34
C ASP A 37 1.28 -14.28 -24.92
N ARG A 38 2.58 -14.54 -24.81
CA ARG A 38 3.32 -14.48 -23.56
C ARG A 38 3.26 -13.09 -22.89
N THR A 39 3.33 -12.04 -23.69
CA THR A 39 3.35 -10.66 -23.18
C THR A 39 1.99 -10.29 -22.60
N GLN A 40 0.92 -10.63 -23.30
CA GLN A 40 -0.44 -10.41 -22.84
C GLN A 40 -0.74 -11.19 -21.56
N ALA A 41 -0.39 -12.47 -21.51
CA ALA A 41 -0.57 -13.31 -20.32
C ALA A 41 0.22 -12.76 -19.12
N ALA A 42 1.48 -12.37 -19.32
CA ALA A 42 2.32 -11.81 -18.27
C ALA A 42 1.77 -10.47 -17.74
N ASN A 43 1.35 -9.57 -18.62
CA ASN A 43 0.77 -8.28 -18.24
C ASN A 43 -0.55 -8.43 -17.47
N LEU A 44 -1.39 -9.37 -17.88
CA LEU A 44 -2.64 -9.67 -17.17
C LEU A 44 -2.35 -10.22 -15.77
N LEU A 45 -1.39 -11.14 -15.66
CA LEU A 45 -1.00 -11.72 -14.37
C LEU A 45 -0.38 -10.67 -13.45
N ALA A 46 0.49 -9.81 -13.95
CA ALA A 46 1.08 -8.71 -13.20
C ALA A 46 0.01 -7.74 -12.67
N LYS A 47 -0.96 -7.38 -13.52
CA LYS A 47 -2.09 -6.54 -13.12
C LYS A 47 -2.92 -7.17 -12.01
N GLU A 48 -3.21 -8.48 -12.11
CA GLU A 48 -3.98 -9.20 -11.09
C GLU A 48 -3.23 -9.28 -9.76
N LEU A 49 -1.95 -9.59 -9.81
CA LEU A 49 -1.13 -9.61 -8.61
C LEU A 49 -1.10 -8.24 -7.92
N ARG A 50 -1.02 -7.14 -8.68
CA ARG A 50 -1.10 -5.79 -8.09
C ARG A 50 -2.45 -5.53 -7.42
N ASN A 51 -3.53 -5.95 -8.04
CA ASN A 51 -4.89 -5.77 -7.52
C ASN A 51 -5.21 -6.75 -6.36
N THR A 52 -4.37 -7.75 -6.12
CA THR A 52 -4.58 -8.70 -5.03
C THR A 52 -4.12 -8.09 -3.71
N GLN A 53 -5.04 -7.94 -2.78
CA GLN A 53 -4.76 -7.47 -1.43
C GLN A 53 -4.43 -8.66 -0.52
N LEU A 54 -3.25 -8.59 0.11
CA LEU A 54 -2.79 -9.55 1.12
C LEU A 54 -2.23 -8.75 2.29
N ALA A 55 -2.87 -8.83 3.44
CA ALA A 55 -2.48 -8.15 4.67
C ALA A 55 -2.13 -9.17 5.76
N GLY A 56 -1.25 -8.79 6.70
CA GLY A 56 -0.86 -9.62 7.84
C GLY A 56 0.22 -10.66 7.54
N VAL A 57 0.67 -10.79 6.29
CA VAL A 57 1.78 -11.70 5.91
C VAL A 57 2.69 -11.04 4.87
N ILE A 58 3.99 -11.25 5.01
CA ILE A 58 4.97 -10.82 4.01
C ILE A 58 4.93 -11.81 2.86
N THR A 59 4.71 -11.32 1.64
CA THR A 59 4.61 -12.15 0.44
C THR A 59 5.67 -11.77 -0.59
N ASN A 60 5.87 -12.64 -1.58
CA ASN A 60 6.73 -12.38 -2.73
C ASN A 60 5.99 -11.72 -3.91
N LYS A 61 4.83 -11.09 -3.65
CA LYS A 61 3.97 -10.50 -4.68
C LYS A 61 4.72 -9.53 -5.59
N ASP A 62 5.44 -8.56 -5.01
CA ASP A 62 6.16 -7.52 -5.76
C ASP A 62 7.32 -8.10 -6.58
N PHE A 63 8.04 -9.07 -6.02
CA PHE A 63 9.05 -9.82 -6.75
C PHE A 63 8.45 -10.52 -7.99
N LEU A 64 7.27 -11.15 -7.85
CA LEU A 64 6.60 -11.82 -8.96
C LEU A 64 6.16 -10.82 -10.04
N VAL A 65 5.62 -9.67 -9.64
CA VAL A 65 5.27 -8.59 -10.57
C VAL A 65 6.50 -8.10 -11.34
N ASN A 66 7.60 -7.84 -10.64
CA ASN A 66 8.86 -7.42 -11.27
C ASN A 66 9.41 -8.49 -12.23
N CYS A 67 9.26 -9.76 -11.90
CA CYS A 67 9.63 -10.85 -12.82
C CYS A 67 8.79 -10.82 -14.10
N LEU A 68 7.47 -10.68 -13.98
CA LEU A 68 6.55 -10.69 -15.12
C LEU A 68 6.76 -9.51 -16.07
N GLU A 69 7.18 -8.36 -15.56
CA GLU A 69 7.47 -7.15 -16.33
C GLU A 69 8.91 -7.08 -16.86
N ASN A 70 9.78 -7.99 -16.40
CA ASN A 70 11.16 -8.01 -16.84
C ASN A 70 11.27 -8.35 -18.35
N LYS A 71 12.03 -7.53 -19.09
CA LYS A 71 12.23 -7.71 -20.53
C LYS A 71 12.83 -9.07 -20.90
N SER A 72 13.69 -9.63 -20.06
CA SER A 72 14.28 -10.95 -20.28
C SER A 72 13.25 -12.05 -20.11
N PHE A 73 12.37 -11.92 -19.12
CA PHE A 73 11.24 -12.83 -18.91
C PHE A 73 10.27 -12.82 -20.10
N LEU A 74 9.85 -11.63 -20.54
CA LEU A 74 8.94 -11.48 -21.68
C LEU A 74 9.51 -12.06 -22.98
N LYS A 75 10.82 -12.00 -23.18
CA LYS A 75 11.53 -12.60 -24.33
C LYS A 75 11.80 -14.10 -24.17
N GLY A 76 11.35 -14.73 -23.09
CA GLY A 76 11.58 -16.16 -22.83
C GLY A 76 13.01 -16.53 -22.43
N LYS A 77 13.87 -15.56 -22.08
CA LYS A 77 15.24 -15.79 -21.61
C LYS A 77 15.27 -16.09 -20.11
N THR A 78 14.66 -17.19 -19.72
CA THR A 78 14.47 -17.63 -18.32
C THR A 78 15.28 -18.87 -18.02
N THR A 79 16.58 -18.77 -18.22
CA THR A 79 17.57 -19.79 -17.81
C THR A 79 17.67 -19.85 -16.28
N SER A 80 18.27 -20.91 -15.72
CA SER A 80 18.36 -21.12 -14.27
C SER A 80 19.05 -19.97 -13.52
N ASP A 81 19.89 -19.20 -14.20
CA ASP A 81 20.57 -18.01 -13.69
C ASP A 81 19.77 -16.70 -13.80
N PHE A 82 18.52 -16.75 -14.29
CA PHE A 82 17.69 -15.56 -14.53
C PHE A 82 17.56 -14.68 -13.29
N ILE A 83 17.25 -15.24 -12.15
CA ILE A 83 17.07 -14.48 -10.89
C ILE A 83 18.37 -13.81 -10.49
N SER A 84 19.48 -14.52 -10.48
CA SER A 84 20.79 -13.98 -10.10
C SER A 84 21.26 -12.88 -11.04
N ARG A 85 21.00 -13.02 -12.34
CA ARG A 85 21.38 -12.04 -13.36
C ARG A 85 20.57 -10.75 -13.29
N GLU A 86 19.29 -10.83 -12.98
CA GLU A 86 18.38 -9.69 -12.95
C GLU A 86 18.08 -9.22 -11.51
N GLU A 87 18.78 -9.73 -10.51
CA GLU A 87 18.54 -9.54 -9.07
C GLU A 87 18.21 -8.08 -8.70
N LYS A 88 19.03 -7.13 -9.13
CA LYS A 88 18.87 -5.70 -8.82
C LYS A 88 17.56 -5.10 -9.34
N LYS A 89 16.97 -5.69 -10.38
CA LYS A 89 15.69 -5.23 -10.95
C LYS A 89 14.50 -5.97 -10.37
N LEU A 90 14.71 -7.19 -9.88
CA LEU A 90 13.66 -8.02 -9.30
C LEU A 90 13.37 -7.67 -7.85
N PHE A 91 14.40 -7.31 -7.09
CA PHE A 91 14.32 -6.90 -5.69
C PHE A 91 14.48 -5.37 -5.57
N THR A 92 13.57 -4.63 -6.18
CA THR A 92 13.55 -3.17 -6.07
C THR A 92 12.95 -2.79 -4.72
N ALA A 93 13.71 -2.09 -3.90
CA ALA A 93 13.16 -1.42 -2.71
C ALA A 93 12.31 -0.21 -3.15
N PHE A 94 11.27 0.11 -2.41
CA PHE A 94 10.52 1.35 -2.61
C PHE A 94 11.46 2.56 -2.55
N ASP A 95 11.24 3.53 -3.45
CA ASP A 95 11.94 4.81 -3.35
C ASP A 95 11.53 5.50 -2.03
N LYS A 96 12.50 6.16 -1.38
CA LYS A 96 12.23 6.87 -0.11
C LYS A 96 11.13 7.91 -0.22
N LYS A 97 10.96 8.54 -1.39
CA LYS A 97 9.88 9.50 -1.63
C LYS A 97 8.53 8.81 -1.75
N GLU A 98 8.47 7.68 -2.41
CA GLU A 98 7.29 6.86 -2.56
C GLU A 98 6.83 6.33 -1.20
N MET A 99 7.76 5.81 -0.41
CA MET A 99 7.52 5.36 0.96
C MET A 99 6.99 6.51 1.85
N ASP A 100 7.61 7.68 1.80
CA ASP A 100 7.14 8.86 2.57
C ASP A 100 5.73 9.29 2.14
N CYS A 101 5.41 9.21 0.85
CA CYS A 101 4.07 9.48 0.33
C CYS A 101 3.04 8.47 0.89
N LEU A 102 3.32 7.18 0.81
CA LEU A 102 2.46 6.12 1.35
C LEU A 102 2.25 6.27 2.87
N MET A 103 3.30 6.58 3.62
CA MET A 103 3.20 6.81 5.07
C MET A 103 2.35 8.03 5.42
N LYS A 104 2.41 9.11 4.62
CA LYS A 104 1.53 10.28 4.78
C LYS A 104 0.07 9.92 4.51
N LEU A 105 -0.21 9.16 3.45
CA LEU A 105 -1.56 8.64 3.16
C LEU A 105 -2.08 7.78 4.31
N ALA A 106 -1.27 6.87 4.81
CA ALA A 106 -1.60 6.02 5.97
C ALA A 106 -1.94 6.86 7.21
N ALA A 107 -1.16 7.91 7.49
CA ALA A 107 -1.40 8.79 8.62
C ALA A 107 -2.74 9.53 8.52
N VAL A 108 -3.07 10.06 7.34
CA VAL A 108 -4.34 10.76 7.10
C VAL A 108 -5.52 9.79 7.17
N TRP A 109 -5.39 8.62 6.57
CA TRP A 109 -6.45 7.61 6.61
C TRP A 109 -6.73 7.16 8.06
N LEU A 110 -5.69 6.88 8.85
CA LEU A 110 -5.83 6.47 10.25
C LEU A 110 -6.51 7.57 11.09
N GLN A 111 -6.15 8.83 10.87
CA GLN A 111 -6.81 9.97 11.51
C GLN A 111 -8.31 10.01 11.17
N HIS A 112 -8.67 9.77 9.91
CA HIS A 112 -10.07 9.78 9.48
C HIS A 112 -10.86 8.59 10.03
N SER A 113 -10.28 7.39 10.04
CA SER A 113 -10.94 6.20 10.56
C SER A 113 -11.19 6.27 12.06
N THR A 114 -10.22 6.76 12.83
CA THR A 114 -10.35 6.93 14.29
C THR A 114 -11.42 7.95 14.67
N LEU A 115 -11.67 8.95 13.82
CA LEU A 115 -12.67 10.00 14.11
C LEU A 115 -14.11 9.61 13.73
N LYS A 116 -14.31 8.59 12.91
CA LYS A 116 -15.66 8.07 12.59
C LYS A 116 -16.39 7.51 13.82
N ASP A 117 -15.65 7.00 14.80
CA ASP A 117 -16.23 6.40 16.02
C ASP A 117 -16.72 7.43 17.04
N ASN A 118 -16.38 8.72 16.90
CA ASN A 118 -16.78 9.78 17.84
C ASN A 118 -18.02 10.55 17.35
N SER A 119 -19.14 9.87 17.15
CA SER A 119 -20.39 10.45 16.62
C SER A 119 -21.02 11.56 17.50
N ASN A 120 -20.64 11.67 18.77
CA ASN A 120 -21.27 12.60 19.73
C ASN A 120 -20.75 14.04 19.66
N LEU A 121 -19.68 14.32 18.91
CA LEU A 121 -19.03 15.64 18.85
C LEU A 121 -18.87 16.18 17.42
N ASN A 122 -19.77 15.81 16.52
CA ASN A 122 -19.72 16.19 15.10
C ASN A 122 -19.81 17.71 14.82
N PHE A 123 -20.17 18.50 15.82
CA PHE A 123 -20.23 19.96 15.72
C PHE A 123 -18.89 20.65 16.00
N LEU A 124 -17.89 19.91 16.50
CA LEU A 124 -16.57 20.47 16.74
C LEU A 124 -15.65 20.21 15.52
N PRO A 125 -14.78 21.16 15.18
CA PRO A 125 -13.74 20.92 14.18
C PRO A 125 -12.90 19.69 14.56
N ARG A 126 -12.47 18.94 13.56
CA ARG A 126 -11.61 17.77 13.78
C ARG A 126 -10.36 18.18 14.57
N ASN A 127 -10.04 17.42 15.62
CA ASN A 127 -8.92 17.70 16.54
C ASN A 127 -9.02 19.04 17.28
N TRP A 128 -10.24 19.55 17.49
CA TRP A 128 -10.45 20.71 18.34
C TRP A 128 -9.96 20.42 19.77
N THR A 129 -9.24 21.33 20.36
CA THR A 129 -8.76 21.25 21.74
C THR A 129 -9.01 22.57 22.46
N ASN A 130 -9.37 22.50 23.75
CA ASN A 130 -9.63 23.67 24.58
C ASN A 130 -8.31 24.27 25.18
N GLY A 131 -7.18 23.91 24.66
CA GLY A 131 -5.89 24.36 25.18
C GLY A 131 -4.76 24.28 24.15
N ARG A 132 -3.59 24.82 24.50
CA ARG A 132 -2.37 24.69 23.70
C ARG A 132 -1.75 23.31 23.91
N LEU A 133 -2.35 22.29 23.31
CA LEU A 133 -1.76 20.95 23.29
C LEU A 133 -0.70 20.85 22.18
N SER A 134 0.23 19.91 22.35
CA SER A 134 1.14 19.53 21.28
C SER A 134 0.36 19.03 20.06
N LYS A 135 0.91 19.25 18.86
CA LYS A 135 0.29 18.73 17.64
C LYS A 135 0.11 17.23 17.76
N PRO A 136 -1.05 16.70 17.31
CA PRO A 136 -1.24 15.25 17.28
C PRO A 136 -0.20 14.59 16.40
N THR A 137 0.26 13.42 16.84
CA THR A 137 1.30 12.65 16.16
C THR A 137 0.81 11.24 15.88
N VAL A 138 1.28 10.70 14.78
CA VAL A 138 1.14 9.28 14.45
C VAL A 138 2.52 8.68 14.19
N LYS A 139 2.72 7.47 14.69
CA LYS A 139 3.98 6.75 14.55
C LYS A 139 3.75 5.43 13.84
N PHE A 140 4.57 5.17 12.84
CA PHE A 140 4.62 3.89 12.13
C PHE A 140 6.01 3.28 12.28
N ARG A 141 6.05 1.97 12.29
CA ARG A 141 7.29 1.21 12.15
C ARG A 141 7.22 0.39 10.87
N HIS A 142 8.21 0.56 10.02
CA HIS A 142 8.38 -0.27 8.83
C HIS A 142 9.80 -0.82 8.84
N SER A 143 9.93 -2.14 8.92
CA SER A 143 11.21 -2.81 9.19
C SER A 143 11.85 -2.25 10.47
N ASP A 144 13.06 -1.72 10.39
CA ASP A 144 13.78 -1.14 11.53
C ASP A 144 13.69 0.40 11.61
N GLU A 145 12.95 1.03 10.68
CA GLU A 145 12.77 2.50 10.68
C GLU A 145 11.46 2.91 11.36
N GLU A 146 11.55 3.94 12.20
CA GLU A 146 10.39 4.60 12.82
C GLU A 146 10.05 5.88 12.06
N PHE A 147 8.79 6.03 11.68
CA PHE A 147 8.24 7.18 11.00
C PHE A 147 7.30 7.91 11.93
N CYS A 148 7.62 9.15 12.27
CA CYS A 148 6.79 9.99 13.13
C CYS A 148 6.29 11.18 12.34
N TYR A 149 4.97 11.33 12.25
CA TYR A 149 4.32 12.43 11.59
C TYR A 149 3.50 13.26 12.57
N GLU A 150 3.69 14.57 12.52
CA GLU A 150 2.82 15.57 13.17
C GLU A 150 1.83 16.07 12.13
N TYR A 151 0.58 16.29 12.52
CA TYR A 151 -0.42 16.83 11.61
C TYR A 151 -1.21 17.99 12.25
N GLU A 152 -1.66 18.90 11.39
CA GLU A 152 -2.43 20.07 11.74
C GLU A 152 -3.56 20.24 10.71
N ASN A 153 -4.80 20.29 11.18
CA ASN A 153 -5.94 20.56 10.31
C ASN A 153 -6.04 22.07 10.05
N ILE A 154 -6.05 22.45 8.78
CA ILE A 154 -6.17 23.84 8.34
C ILE A 154 -7.39 23.92 7.42
N SER A 155 -8.52 24.30 7.96
CA SER A 155 -9.80 24.35 7.22
C SER A 155 -10.10 23.01 6.52
N GLU A 156 -10.04 22.96 5.19
CA GLU A 156 -10.29 21.77 4.37
C GLU A 156 -9.01 20.98 4.03
N ALA A 157 -7.86 21.38 4.57
CA ALA A 157 -6.57 20.77 4.32
C ALA A 157 -5.95 20.17 5.58
N VAL A 158 -5.11 19.18 5.40
CA VAL A 158 -4.25 18.63 6.46
C VAL A 158 -2.79 18.93 6.13
N LYS A 159 -2.14 19.69 6.97
CA LYS A 159 -0.70 19.87 6.90
C LYS A 159 -0.04 18.76 7.71
N ILE A 160 0.75 17.93 7.03
CA ILE A 160 1.48 16.84 7.64
C ILE A 160 2.97 17.11 7.55
N SER A 161 3.69 16.87 8.65
CA SER A 161 5.13 17.12 8.71
C SER A 161 5.85 15.94 9.37
N ARG A 162 6.97 15.55 8.79
CA ARG A 162 7.92 14.58 9.33
C ARG A 162 9.18 15.28 9.78
N LYS A 163 9.58 15.04 11.01
CA LYS A 163 10.83 15.55 11.55
C LYS A 163 11.96 14.55 11.30
N LEU A 164 12.88 14.89 10.42
CA LEU A 164 14.07 14.10 10.06
C LEU A 164 15.31 14.84 10.58
N PHE A 165 15.83 14.47 11.75
CA PHE A 165 16.97 15.13 12.39
C PHE A 165 16.78 16.65 12.42
N GLU A 166 17.52 17.39 11.57
CA GLU A 166 17.45 18.86 11.47
C GLU A 166 16.52 19.38 10.37
N ARG A 167 15.92 18.51 9.54
CA ARG A 167 15.04 18.90 8.43
C ARG A 167 13.59 18.52 8.72
N ILE A 168 12.70 19.44 8.45
CA ILE A 168 11.26 19.19 8.50
C ILE A 168 10.78 19.05 7.04
N SER A 169 10.28 17.89 6.69
CA SER A 169 9.53 17.69 5.46
C SER A 169 8.06 17.92 5.77
N ALA A 170 7.47 18.95 5.20
CA ALA A 170 6.05 19.26 5.34
C ALA A 170 5.36 19.14 3.99
N SER A 171 4.17 18.59 3.97
CA SER A 171 3.28 18.51 2.80
C SER A 171 1.89 18.98 3.16
N THR A 172 1.18 19.54 2.19
CA THR A 172 -0.22 19.91 2.33
C THR A 172 -1.09 18.91 1.60
N ILE A 173 -2.09 18.38 2.28
CA ILE A 173 -3.00 17.37 1.75
C ILE A 173 -4.39 17.99 1.69
N THR A 174 -4.98 17.96 0.49
CA THR A 174 -6.30 18.52 0.18
C THR A 174 -7.18 17.49 -0.51
N ASN A 175 -8.45 17.82 -0.74
CA ASN A 175 -9.40 16.97 -1.45
C ASN A 175 -9.46 15.53 -0.91
N ILE A 176 -9.48 15.38 0.42
CA ILE A 176 -9.37 14.10 1.10
C ILE A 176 -10.71 13.36 1.04
N ILE A 177 -10.72 12.21 0.39
CA ILE A 177 -11.83 11.27 0.35
C ILE A 177 -11.33 9.96 0.98
N CYS A 178 -11.84 9.64 2.18
CA CYS A 178 -11.53 8.40 2.89
C CYS A 178 -12.75 7.49 2.90
N GLU A 179 -12.58 6.32 2.34
CA GLU A 179 -13.52 5.20 2.44
C GLU A 179 -13.01 4.19 3.47
N GLU A 180 -13.72 3.10 3.66
CA GLU A 180 -13.36 2.07 4.65
C GLU A 180 -11.98 1.47 4.38
N ASN A 181 -11.68 1.17 3.12
CA ASN A 181 -10.45 0.52 2.69
C ASN A 181 -9.67 1.32 1.64
N SER A 182 -9.96 2.60 1.48
CA SER A 182 -9.24 3.41 0.50
C SER A 182 -9.12 4.87 0.93
N ILE A 183 -8.10 5.52 0.40
CA ILE A 183 -7.91 6.96 0.50
C ILE A 183 -7.58 7.53 -0.87
N ARG A 184 -8.21 8.66 -1.20
CA ARG A 184 -7.89 9.50 -2.36
C ARG A 184 -7.70 10.91 -1.88
N CYS A 185 -6.65 11.55 -2.29
CA CYS A 185 -6.38 12.93 -1.94
C CYS A 185 -5.40 13.57 -2.91
N GLU A 186 -5.13 14.82 -2.68
CA GLU A 186 -4.12 15.58 -3.39
C GLU A 186 -3.00 15.92 -2.40
N ILE A 187 -1.77 15.49 -2.70
CA ILE A 187 -0.57 15.80 -1.92
C ILE A 187 0.33 16.72 -2.75
N ASP A 188 0.58 17.93 -2.27
CA ASP A 188 1.42 18.90 -2.94
C ASP A 188 1.03 19.03 -4.44
N GLU A 189 -0.26 19.24 -4.72
CA GLU A 189 -0.86 19.40 -6.06
C GLU A 189 -0.85 18.13 -6.95
N LYS A 190 -0.58 16.95 -6.38
CA LYS A 190 -0.64 15.68 -7.11
C LYS A 190 -1.74 14.79 -6.56
N PHE A 191 -2.62 14.33 -7.44
CA PHE A 191 -3.62 13.34 -7.08
C PHE A 191 -2.98 11.99 -6.83
N VAL A 192 -3.28 11.45 -5.66
CA VAL A 192 -2.80 10.13 -5.22
C VAL A 192 -3.96 9.35 -4.63
N SER A 193 -3.89 8.02 -4.79
CA SER A 193 -4.85 7.10 -4.20
C SER A 193 -4.12 5.88 -3.70
N ALA A 194 -4.63 5.31 -2.61
CA ALA A 194 -4.11 4.08 -2.06
C ALA A 194 -5.24 3.23 -1.50
N GLU A 195 -5.05 1.93 -1.52
CA GLU A 195 -5.89 0.99 -0.79
C GLU A 195 -5.25 0.71 0.56
N VAL A 196 -6.08 0.71 1.61
CA VAL A 196 -5.60 0.59 2.99
C VAL A 196 -6.37 -0.54 3.67
N SER A 197 -5.66 -1.39 4.37
CA SER A 197 -6.25 -2.36 5.29
C SER A 197 -5.59 -2.25 6.65
N TYR A 198 -6.39 -2.35 7.71
CA TYR A 198 -5.93 -2.24 9.09
C TYR A 198 -6.46 -3.40 9.92
N TYR A 199 -5.55 -4.14 10.52
CA TYR A 199 -5.89 -5.30 11.34
C TYR A 199 -4.85 -5.45 12.47
N GLN A 200 -5.29 -5.63 13.72
CA GLN A 200 -4.44 -5.86 14.89
C GLN A 200 -3.24 -4.92 15.03
N ASN A 201 -3.44 -3.62 14.81
CA ASN A 201 -2.39 -2.58 14.80
C ASN A 201 -1.39 -2.67 13.64
N GLU A 202 -1.64 -3.52 12.66
CA GLU A 202 -0.89 -3.55 11.40
C GLU A 202 -1.67 -2.85 10.30
N LEU A 203 -1.01 -1.96 9.59
CA LEU A 203 -1.58 -1.21 8.48
C LEU A 203 -0.84 -1.59 7.20
N THR A 204 -1.59 -2.09 6.23
CA THR A 204 -1.08 -2.37 4.89
C THR A 204 -1.60 -1.30 3.94
N ILE A 205 -0.72 -0.70 3.15
CA ILE A 205 -1.04 0.33 2.16
C ILE A 205 -0.41 -0.04 0.82
N ASN A 206 -1.21 0.06 -0.26
CA ASN A 206 -0.83 -0.27 -1.63
C ASN A 206 -1.19 0.86 -2.60
#